data_0078f7f9084f3dca9fa1e167805fe86a
#
_entry.id   0078f7f9084f3dca9fa1e167805fe86a
#
_cell.length_a   1.000
_cell.length_b   1.000
_cell.length_c   1.000
_cell.angle_alpha   90.00
_cell.angle_beta   90.00
_cell.angle_gamma   90.00
#
_symmetry.space_group_name_H-M   'P 1'
#
loop_
_entity.id
_entity.type
_entity.pdbx_description
1 polymer ?
#
loop_
_entity_poly.entity_id
_entity_poly.type
_entity_poly.pdbx_seq_one_letter_code
_entity_poly.pdbx_strand_id
1 'polypeptide(L)' 'MQLNRVNYKELNAKQKENYNFHKVAAALAEYGYNSMRLNDDWQGADFIAVKGDDMLKIQLKGR' A
#
# COMPACT_ATOMS: atom_id res chain seq x y z
N MET A 1 -11.94 -3.69 23.55
CA MET A 1 -12.09 -3.09 22.22
C MET A 1 -12.89 -4.02 21.33
N GLN A 2 -13.85 -3.48 20.62
CA GLN A 2 -14.69 -4.26 19.74
C GLN A 2 -14.44 -3.86 18.30
N LEU A 3 -14.14 -4.86 17.46
CA LEU A 3 -13.84 -4.62 16.04
C LEU A 3 -14.99 -5.15 15.19
N ASN A 4 -15.56 -4.28 14.40
CA ASN A 4 -16.62 -4.65 13.47
C ASN A 4 -16.11 -4.52 12.05
N ARG A 5 -16.32 -5.55 11.24
CA ARG A 5 -15.94 -5.49 9.83
C ARG A 5 -16.87 -4.56 9.08
N VAL A 6 -16.28 -3.79 8.17
CA VAL A 6 -17.06 -2.98 7.25
C VAL A 6 -16.85 -3.49 5.83
N ASN A 7 -17.82 -3.22 4.98
CA ASN A 7 -17.71 -3.59 3.59
C ASN A 7 -16.73 -2.63 2.90
N TYR A 8 -15.86 -3.17 2.05
CA TYR A 8 -14.88 -2.36 1.32
C TYR A 8 -15.57 -1.20 0.60
N LYS A 9 -16.76 -1.43 0.05
CA LYS A 9 -17.49 -0.41 -0.69
C LYS A 9 -17.89 0.77 0.18
N GLU A 10 -17.95 0.58 1.49
CA GLU A 10 -18.34 1.63 2.43
C GLU A 10 -17.18 2.54 2.79
N LEU A 11 -15.96 2.16 2.44
CA LEU A 11 -14.80 2.97 2.73
C LEU A 11 -14.74 4.18 1.81
N ASN A 12 -14.29 5.31 2.34
CA ASN A 12 -14.06 6.48 1.50
C ASN A 12 -12.79 6.29 0.67
N ALA A 13 -12.52 7.23 -0.24
CA ALA A 13 -11.39 7.10 -1.17
C ALA A 13 -10.05 6.95 -0.44
N LYS A 14 -9.85 7.73 0.61
CA LYS A 14 -8.60 7.69 1.38
C LYS A 14 -8.44 6.37 2.11
N GLN A 15 -9.53 5.86 2.68
CA GLN A 15 -9.50 4.58 3.37
C GLN A 15 -9.23 3.44 2.40
N LYS A 16 -9.81 3.49 1.19
CA LYS A 16 -9.55 2.48 0.17
C LYS A 16 -8.09 2.49 -0.27
N GLU A 17 -7.52 3.68 -0.41
CA GLU A 17 -6.12 3.84 -0.77
C GLU A 17 -5.22 3.22 0.29
N ASN A 18 -5.50 3.52 1.56
CA ASN A 18 -4.74 2.96 2.68
C ASN A 18 -4.89 1.45 2.74
N TYR A 19 -6.09 0.96 2.56
CA TYR A 19 -6.36 -0.48 2.58
C TYR A 19 -5.53 -1.19 1.50
N ASN A 20 -5.56 -0.65 0.28
CA ASN A 20 -4.83 -1.25 -0.83
C ASN A 20 -3.32 -1.21 -0.61
N PHE A 21 -2.82 -0.11 -0.06
CA PHE A 21 -1.40 0.00 0.27
C PHE A 21 -1.00 -1.09 1.27
N HIS A 22 -1.73 -1.22 2.35
CA HIS A 22 -1.40 -2.21 3.39
C HIS A 22 -1.50 -3.64 2.86
N LYS A 23 -2.47 -3.90 2.01
CA LYS A 23 -2.64 -5.23 1.44
C LYS A 23 -1.45 -5.61 0.57
N VAL A 24 -1.03 -4.70 -0.30
CA VAL A 24 0.13 -4.96 -1.18
C VAL A 24 1.41 -5.00 -0.36
N ALA A 25 1.57 -4.10 0.60
CA ALA A 25 2.75 -4.07 1.45
C ALA A 25 2.91 -5.37 2.24
N ALA A 26 1.80 -5.90 2.75
CA ALA A 26 1.83 -7.17 3.49
C ALA A 26 2.27 -8.32 2.57
N ALA A 27 1.76 -8.35 1.35
CA ALA A 27 2.15 -9.38 0.39
C ALA A 27 3.64 -9.28 0.05
N LEU A 28 4.14 -8.06 -0.14
CA LEU A 28 5.57 -7.85 -0.43
C LEU A 28 6.44 -8.19 0.77
N ALA A 29 5.94 -7.98 1.98
CA ALA A 29 6.68 -8.32 3.18
C ALA A 29 6.98 -9.81 3.26
N GLU A 30 6.10 -10.64 2.71
CA GLU A 30 6.32 -12.09 2.67
C GLU A 30 7.52 -12.45 1.80
N TYR A 31 7.92 -11.55 0.91
CA TYR A 31 9.09 -11.74 0.06
C TYR A 31 10.29 -10.94 0.57
N GLY A 32 10.18 -10.37 1.77
CA GLY A 32 11.30 -9.69 2.39
C GLY A 32 11.40 -8.20 2.07
N TYR A 33 10.40 -7.61 1.40
CA TYR A 33 10.43 -6.20 1.05
C TYR A 33 9.87 -5.34 2.16
N ASN A 34 10.51 -4.20 2.39
CA ASN A 34 9.99 -3.17 3.27
C ASN A 34 9.36 -2.07 2.41
N SER A 35 8.13 -1.75 2.68
CA SER A 35 7.38 -0.77 1.89
C SER A 35 7.34 0.57 2.61
N MET A 36 7.54 1.65 1.85
CA MET A 36 7.52 3.00 2.40
C MET A 36 6.65 3.87 1.52
N ARG A 37 5.69 4.56 2.13
CA ARG A 37 4.84 5.49 1.40
C ARG A 37 5.59 6.77 1.12
N LEU A 38 5.28 7.38 -0.01
CA LEU A 38 5.87 8.64 -0.41
C LEU A 38 4.87 9.75 -0.15
N ASN A 39 5.36 10.90 0.31
CA ASN A 39 4.49 12.05 0.57
C ASN A 39 3.99 12.66 -0.74
N ASP A 40 4.86 12.65 -1.74
CA ASP A 40 4.53 13.19 -3.05
C ASP A 40 4.79 12.10 -4.10
N ASP A 41 4.12 12.21 -5.24
CA ASP A 41 4.39 11.31 -6.34
C ASP A 41 5.83 11.43 -6.78
N TRP A 42 6.54 10.32 -6.71
CA TRP A 42 7.92 10.28 -7.15
C TRP A 42 7.99 9.40 -8.40
N GLN A 43 8.16 10.04 -9.54
CA GLN A 43 8.21 9.33 -10.82
C GLN A 43 6.98 8.44 -11.02
N GLY A 44 5.83 8.92 -10.56
CA GLY A 44 4.58 8.19 -10.72
C GLY A 44 4.33 7.07 -9.72
N ALA A 45 5.20 6.91 -8.73
CA ALA A 45 5.05 5.86 -7.74
C ALA A 45 4.28 6.35 -6.52
N ASP A 46 3.41 5.51 -5.99
CA ASP A 46 2.67 5.79 -4.76
C ASP A 46 3.49 5.39 -3.55
N PHE A 47 4.28 4.33 -3.67
CA PHE A 47 5.21 3.93 -2.63
C PHE A 47 6.34 3.12 -3.24
N ILE A 48 7.38 2.90 -2.45
CA ILE A 48 8.49 2.08 -2.86
C ILE A 48 8.64 0.89 -1.92
N ALA A 49 9.14 -0.21 -2.45
CA ALA A 49 9.44 -1.39 -1.66
C ALA A 49 10.91 -1.73 -1.85
N VAL A 50 11.61 -1.95 -0.76
CA VAL A 50 13.06 -2.13 -0.77
C VAL A 50 13.43 -3.46 -0.15
N LYS A 51 14.33 -4.18 -0.80
CA LYS A 51 14.90 -5.41 -0.26
C LYS A 51 16.36 -5.45 -0.68
N GLY A 52 17.26 -5.21 0.28
CA GLY A 52 18.70 -5.13 -0.03
C GLY A 52 18.93 -4.03 -1.06
N ASP A 53 19.50 -4.39 -2.20
CA ASP A 53 19.77 -3.45 -3.28
C ASP A 53 18.61 -3.31 -4.26
N ASP A 54 17.59 -4.15 -4.12
CA ASP A 54 16.44 -4.11 -5.00
C ASP A 54 15.45 -3.04 -4.54
N MET A 55 14.94 -2.27 -5.49
CA MET A 55 13.93 -1.26 -5.20
C MET A 55 12.83 -1.35 -6.25
N LEU A 56 11.61 -1.46 -5.78
CA LEU A 56 10.43 -1.49 -6.65
C LEU A 56 9.64 -0.21 -6.47
N LYS A 57 9.24 0.38 -7.60
CA LYS A 57 8.33 1.53 -7.59
C LYS A 57 6.94 1.00 -7.86
N ILE A 58 6.02 1.26 -6.95
CA ILE A 58 4.69 0.68 -7.04
C ILE A 58 3.64 1.76 -7.18
N GLN A 59 2.80 1.60 -8.16
CA GLN A 59 1.68 2.49 -8.38
C GLN A 59 0.40 1.71 -8.14
N LEU A 60 -0.41 2.19 -7.22
CA LEU A 60 -1.69 1.59 -6.91
C LEU A 60 -2.75 2.23 -7.78
N LYS A 61 -3.43 1.41 -8.56
CA LYS A 61 -4.56 1.89 -9.34
C LYS A 61 -5.81 1.45 -8.61
N GLY A 62 -6.37 2.36 -7.83
CA GLY A 62 -7.60 2.11 -7.13
C GLY A 62 -8.77 2.23 -8.09
N ARG A 63 -9.59 1.21 -8.11
CA ARG A 63 -10.84 1.25 -8.84
C ARG A 63 -11.94 0.72 -7.96
#